data_0d5c87845f996934b93f2926dea4cabe
#
_entry.id   0d5c87845f996934b93f2926dea4cabe
#
_cell.length_a   1.000
_cell.length_b   1.000
_cell.length_c   1.000
_cell.angle_alpha   90.00
_cell.angle_beta   90.00
_cell.angle_gamma   90.00
#
_symmetry.space_group_name_H-M   'P 1'
#
loop_
_entity.id
_entity.type
_entity.pdbx_description
1 polymer ?
#
loop_
_entity_poly.entity_id
_entity_poly.type
_entity_poly.pdbx_seq_one_letter_code
_entity_poly.pdbx_strand_id
1 'polypeptide(L)'
;IWTMPSTVKVLRDEDYSENYTDTPVLTFETAKNEYENAQLFITPKTDVHSYTVSVSDLTDGAGNTIAKENIEVYHQKYIEIVSLTSKTSGRPLGYYPDALLPMKTAEAAGENNVKAGANQGVWLTLYTPEDTRAGTYTGTVTLTADETVFSVPVTVKVWDFAVPEKSNIRTTFHIFPEYLMGGELNNTPEMYKKYVDYLLDYRISTTIMVYPYGVSEDDWVKQIKEYAADERCTSYKLGNDVSFTEERQVRLLIENSTPELNLLEKAFFYPYDEPHGDTLAPAVQKNKDLVDLLIEKLNAYGLTKADIEGIPILIPTVEPVEGLRTYCPQVQEYNTPALREKYARYREEAYAGKNNELSENAYGST
;
A
#
# COMPACT_ATOMS: atom_id res chain seq x y z
N ILE A 1 -2.39 -5.33 -31.00
CA ILE A 1 -2.80 -5.62 -29.62
C ILE A 1 -1.87 -6.66 -29.05
N TRP A 2 -1.42 -6.49 -27.83
CA TRP A 2 -0.51 -7.39 -27.12
C TRP A 2 -0.67 -7.25 -25.62
N THR A 3 -0.06 -8.15 -24.83
CA THR A 3 -0.20 -8.19 -23.36
C THR A 3 1.16 -8.22 -22.68
N MET A 4 1.21 -7.76 -21.44
CA MET A 4 2.41 -7.75 -20.62
C MET A 4 2.02 -7.99 -19.14
N PRO A 5 2.89 -8.66 -18.36
CA PRO A 5 2.67 -8.76 -16.90
C PRO A 5 2.55 -7.40 -16.23
N SER A 6 1.71 -7.28 -15.21
CA SER A 6 1.48 -6.03 -14.47
C SER A 6 2.75 -5.45 -13.83
N THR A 7 3.75 -6.28 -13.55
CA THR A 7 5.03 -5.88 -12.95
C THR A 7 5.99 -5.17 -13.92
N VAL A 8 5.67 -5.14 -15.22
CA VAL A 8 6.52 -4.53 -16.25
C VAL A 8 5.99 -3.14 -16.60
N LYS A 9 6.82 -2.12 -16.45
CA LYS A 9 6.50 -0.76 -16.93
C LYS A 9 6.83 -0.65 -18.41
N VAL A 10 5.81 -0.47 -19.24
CA VAL A 10 5.95 -0.29 -20.69
C VAL A 10 5.98 1.22 -20.98
N LEU A 11 7.08 1.70 -21.54
CA LEU A 11 7.24 3.08 -21.95
C LEU A 11 6.49 3.35 -23.26
N ARG A 12 5.93 4.57 -23.42
CA ARG A 12 5.10 4.90 -24.56
C ARG A 12 5.81 4.77 -25.90
N ASP A 13 7.07 5.18 -25.98
CA ASP A 13 7.78 5.37 -27.24
C ASP A 13 8.90 4.31 -27.46
N GLU A 14 8.97 3.28 -26.61
CA GLU A 14 9.94 2.19 -26.72
C GLU A 14 9.39 1.04 -27.56
N ASP A 15 10.29 0.30 -28.22
CA ASP A 15 9.93 -0.86 -29.05
C ASP A 15 9.80 -2.13 -28.18
N TYR A 16 8.62 -2.74 -28.23
CA TYR A 16 8.30 -4.01 -27.59
C TYR A 16 7.81 -5.06 -28.60
N SER A 17 8.15 -4.89 -29.88
CA SER A 17 7.68 -5.78 -30.95
C SER A 17 8.04 -7.25 -30.77
N GLU A 18 9.09 -7.55 -30.00
CA GLU A 18 9.46 -8.92 -29.62
C GLU A 18 8.40 -9.64 -28.77
N ASN A 19 7.51 -8.88 -28.10
CA ASN A 19 6.45 -9.42 -27.26
C ASN A 19 5.11 -9.57 -28.01
N TYR A 20 5.07 -9.19 -29.28
CA TYR A 20 3.83 -9.28 -30.06
C TYR A 20 3.52 -10.74 -30.40
N THR A 21 2.24 -11.09 -30.31
CA THR A 21 1.72 -12.39 -30.66
C THR A 21 0.43 -12.23 -31.45
N ASP A 22 0.18 -13.17 -32.37
CA ASP A 22 -1.07 -13.18 -33.16
C ASP A 22 -2.31 -13.48 -32.31
N THR A 23 -2.11 -14.07 -31.13
CA THR A 23 -3.19 -14.48 -30.21
C THR A 23 -2.90 -14.02 -28.80
N PRO A 24 -3.01 -12.71 -28.49
CA PRO A 24 -2.82 -12.22 -27.13
C PRO A 24 -3.89 -12.80 -26.20
N VAL A 25 -3.48 -13.19 -24.99
CA VAL A 25 -4.36 -13.67 -23.92
C VAL A 25 -4.06 -12.89 -22.65
N LEU A 26 -5.09 -12.44 -21.96
CA LEU A 26 -4.96 -11.90 -20.62
C LEU A 26 -5.08 -13.05 -19.62
N THR A 27 -4.08 -13.20 -18.77
CA THR A 27 -4.03 -14.26 -17.77
C THR A 27 -3.94 -13.66 -16.37
N PHE A 28 -4.79 -14.16 -15.46
CA PHE A 28 -4.74 -13.85 -14.04
C PHE A 28 -4.57 -15.15 -13.26
N GLU A 29 -3.74 -15.13 -12.24
CA GLU A 29 -3.64 -16.19 -11.23
C GLU A 29 -3.87 -15.54 -9.87
N THR A 30 -4.96 -15.87 -9.21
CA THR A 30 -5.44 -15.15 -8.03
C THR A 30 -5.95 -16.10 -6.95
N ALA A 31 -5.81 -15.72 -5.69
CA ALA A 31 -6.54 -16.34 -4.59
C ALA A 31 -7.95 -15.73 -4.47
N LYS A 32 -8.78 -16.27 -3.59
CA LYS A 32 -10.03 -15.63 -3.18
C LYS A 32 -9.71 -14.42 -2.30
N ASN A 33 -10.57 -13.40 -2.30
CA ASN A 33 -10.39 -12.14 -1.58
C ASN A 33 -9.08 -11.42 -1.95
N GLU A 34 -8.72 -11.43 -3.22
CA GLU A 34 -7.49 -10.84 -3.75
C GLU A 34 -7.75 -9.97 -4.96
N TYR A 35 -6.94 -8.92 -5.11
CA TYR A 35 -6.85 -8.11 -6.32
C TYR A 35 -5.65 -8.58 -7.16
N GLU A 36 -5.89 -8.88 -8.44
CA GLU A 36 -4.84 -9.23 -9.38
C GLU A 36 -4.93 -8.36 -10.64
N ASN A 37 -3.80 -8.12 -11.28
CA ASN A 37 -3.72 -7.15 -12.36
C ASN A 37 -3.13 -7.74 -13.64
N ALA A 38 -3.58 -7.23 -14.78
CA ALA A 38 -3.02 -7.55 -16.09
C ALA A 38 -3.01 -6.30 -16.99
N GLN A 39 -2.16 -6.30 -18.01
CA GLN A 39 -2.02 -5.21 -18.95
C GLN A 39 -2.29 -5.65 -20.39
N LEU A 40 -3.11 -4.87 -21.09
CA LEU A 40 -3.36 -4.95 -22.52
C LEU A 40 -2.82 -3.70 -23.19
N PHE A 41 -2.11 -3.84 -24.30
CA PHE A 41 -1.52 -2.73 -25.03
C PHE A 41 -2.06 -2.60 -26.43
N ILE A 42 -2.18 -1.35 -26.88
CA ILE A 42 -2.45 -0.94 -28.25
C ILE A 42 -1.20 -0.26 -28.78
N THR A 43 -0.65 -0.77 -29.90
CA THR A 43 0.44 -0.09 -30.64
C THR A 43 0.01 -0.01 -32.11
N PRO A 44 -0.70 1.05 -32.51
CA PRO A 44 -1.32 1.10 -33.83
C PRO A 44 -0.32 1.55 -34.92
N LYS A 45 -0.55 1.13 -36.16
CA LYS A 45 0.23 1.58 -37.33
C LYS A 45 -0.25 2.93 -37.88
N THR A 46 -1.47 3.33 -37.54
CA THR A 46 -2.10 4.62 -37.89
C THR A 46 -2.73 5.20 -36.63
N ASP A 47 -2.92 6.51 -36.59
CA ASP A 47 -3.58 7.16 -35.45
C ASP A 47 -4.95 6.52 -35.15
N VAL A 48 -5.21 6.21 -33.90
CA VAL A 48 -6.51 5.82 -33.34
C VAL A 48 -7.13 7.04 -32.69
N HIS A 49 -8.31 7.46 -33.13
CA HIS A 49 -8.96 8.68 -32.65
C HIS A 49 -9.70 8.43 -31.33
N SER A 50 -10.25 7.23 -31.17
CA SER A 50 -10.84 6.82 -29.91
C SER A 50 -10.78 5.29 -29.73
N TYR A 51 -10.64 4.85 -28.48
CA TYR A 51 -10.83 3.45 -28.15
C TYR A 51 -11.68 3.29 -26.90
N THR A 52 -12.38 2.17 -26.82
CA THR A 52 -13.16 1.74 -25.67
C THR A 52 -12.84 0.31 -25.30
N VAL A 53 -13.06 -0.05 -24.04
CA VAL A 53 -12.80 -1.40 -23.54
C VAL A 53 -13.99 -1.88 -22.73
N SER A 54 -14.43 -3.10 -23.01
CA SER A 54 -15.45 -3.78 -22.22
C SER A 54 -15.02 -5.20 -21.86
N VAL A 55 -15.55 -5.73 -20.77
CA VAL A 55 -15.24 -7.07 -20.27
C VAL A 55 -16.54 -7.85 -20.13
N SER A 56 -16.51 -9.14 -20.51
CA SER A 56 -17.62 -10.06 -20.24
C SER A 56 -17.55 -10.60 -18.82
N ASP A 57 -18.63 -11.20 -18.35
CA ASP A 57 -18.56 -12.12 -17.21
C ASP A 57 -17.56 -13.24 -17.51
N LEU A 58 -16.91 -13.74 -16.45
CA LEU A 58 -15.99 -14.87 -16.53
C LEU A 58 -16.68 -16.11 -15.97
N THR A 59 -16.67 -17.21 -16.71
CA THR A 59 -17.37 -18.45 -16.34
C THR A 59 -16.43 -19.65 -16.33
N ASP A 60 -16.69 -20.61 -15.43
CA ASP A 60 -15.92 -21.86 -15.32
C ASP A 60 -16.51 -23.01 -16.17
N GLY A 61 -17.59 -22.75 -16.93
CA GLY A 61 -18.31 -23.77 -17.71
C GLY A 61 -19.15 -24.72 -16.87
N ALA A 62 -19.09 -24.68 -15.56
CA ALA A 62 -19.90 -25.47 -14.63
C ALA A 62 -21.04 -24.66 -13.97
N GLY A 63 -21.21 -23.41 -14.37
CA GLY A 63 -22.26 -22.51 -13.90
C GLY A 63 -21.82 -21.51 -12.85
N ASN A 64 -20.54 -21.51 -12.44
CA ASN A 64 -20.01 -20.47 -11.57
C ASN A 64 -19.53 -19.28 -12.41
N THR A 65 -19.68 -18.08 -11.86
CA THR A 65 -19.41 -16.82 -12.57
C THR A 65 -18.67 -15.85 -11.65
N ILE A 66 -17.65 -15.20 -12.18
CA ILE A 66 -17.12 -13.96 -11.65
C ILE A 66 -17.72 -12.84 -12.50
N ALA A 67 -18.55 -12.01 -11.89
CA ALA A 67 -19.24 -10.94 -12.59
C ALA A 67 -18.26 -9.88 -13.09
N LYS A 68 -18.51 -9.32 -14.26
CA LYS A 68 -17.66 -8.30 -14.89
C LYS A 68 -17.49 -7.04 -14.04
N GLU A 69 -18.40 -6.77 -13.12
CA GLU A 69 -18.34 -5.67 -12.17
C GLU A 69 -17.16 -5.79 -11.18
N ASN A 70 -16.58 -7.01 -11.06
CA ASN A 70 -15.35 -7.26 -10.31
C ASN A 70 -14.09 -6.96 -11.13
N ILE A 71 -14.22 -6.47 -12.36
CA ILE A 71 -13.08 -6.11 -13.20
C ILE A 71 -13.13 -4.62 -13.51
N GLU A 72 -12.21 -3.88 -12.95
CA GLU A 72 -12.03 -2.47 -13.23
C GLU A 72 -11.07 -2.28 -14.40
N VAL A 73 -11.40 -1.35 -15.28
CA VAL A 73 -10.60 -1.03 -16.48
C VAL A 73 -10.11 0.40 -16.39
N TYR A 74 -8.79 0.57 -16.54
CA TYR A 74 -8.12 1.86 -16.46
C TYR A 74 -7.32 2.14 -17.73
N HIS A 75 -7.33 3.40 -18.14
CA HIS A 75 -6.38 3.97 -19.07
C HIS A 75 -5.08 4.29 -18.33
N GLN A 76 -3.95 3.81 -18.84
CA GLN A 76 -2.63 4.19 -18.31
C GLN A 76 -2.24 5.56 -18.88
N LYS A 77 -2.22 6.59 -18.05
CA LYS A 77 -1.76 7.91 -18.45
C LYS A 77 -0.24 7.96 -18.41
N TYR A 78 0.36 8.49 -19.48
CA TYR A 78 1.80 8.61 -19.58
C TYR A 78 2.27 10.01 -19.16
N ILE A 79 3.29 10.03 -18.29
CA ILE A 79 3.94 11.24 -17.80
C ILE A 79 5.36 11.30 -18.36
N GLU A 80 5.73 12.45 -18.89
CA GLU A 80 7.08 12.67 -19.42
C GLU A 80 8.09 12.89 -18.30
N ILE A 81 9.12 12.05 -18.27
CA ILE A 81 10.28 12.21 -17.41
C ILE A 81 11.40 12.84 -18.21
N VAL A 82 11.63 14.12 -17.97
CA VAL A 82 12.60 14.95 -18.71
C VAL A 82 13.98 15.03 -18.02
N SER A 83 14.06 14.64 -16.75
CA SER A 83 15.32 14.63 -16.00
C SER A 83 15.30 13.55 -14.94
N LEU A 84 16.48 13.01 -14.64
CA LEU A 84 16.65 12.03 -13.54
C LEU A 84 17.02 12.77 -12.26
N THR A 85 16.39 12.42 -11.16
CA THR A 85 16.68 12.96 -9.83
C THR A 85 17.83 12.22 -9.13
N SER A 86 18.18 11.02 -9.60
CA SER A 86 19.24 10.19 -9.05
C SER A 86 20.13 9.64 -10.16
N LYS A 87 21.45 9.74 -9.97
CA LYS A 87 22.46 9.15 -10.89
C LYS A 87 22.40 7.62 -10.94
N THR A 88 21.70 6.99 -10.02
CA THR A 88 21.62 5.52 -9.88
C THR A 88 20.39 4.91 -10.55
N SER A 89 19.49 5.70 -11.12
CA SER A 89 18.23 5.17 -11.66
C SER A 89 18.44 4.25 -12.88
N GLY A 90 19.50 4.47 -13.67
CA GLY A 90 19.82 3.64 -14.85
C GLY A 90 18.70 3.52 -15.89
N ARG A 91 17.59 4.24 -15.71
CA ARG A 91 16.42 4.17 -16.58
C ARG A 91 16.46 5.27 -17.63
N PRO A 92 15.98 5.01 -18.86
CA PRO A 92 15.91 6.04 -19.90
C PRO A 92 14.97 7.18 -19.52
N LEU A 93 15.17 8.36 -20.10
CA LEU A 93 14.19 9.43 -20.12
C LEU A 93 13.06 9.05 -21.07
N GLY A 94 11.89 9.65 -20.91
CA GLY A 94 10.75 9.42 -21.80
C GLY A 94 9.41 9.35 -21.06
N TYR A 95 8.43 8.76 -21.70
CA TYR A 95 7.06 8.71 -21.20
C TYR A 95 6.80 7.40 -20.46
N TYR A 96 6.55 7.53 -19.15
CA TYR A 96 6.27 6.43 -18.24
C TYR A 96 4.80 6.33 -17.91
N PRO A 97 4.21 5.11 -17.82
CA PRO A 97 2.87 4.95 -17.28
C PRO A 97 2.92 5.26 -15.78
N ASP A 98 2.10 6.21 -15.35
CA ASP A 98 2.09 6.63 -13.94
C ASP A 98 0.68 6.58 -13.36
N ALA A 99 -0.23 7.45 -13.79
CA ALA A 99 -1.59 7.44 -13.28
C ALA A 99 -2.47 6.41 -14.00
N LEU A 100 -3.33 5.74 -13.23
CA LEU A 100 -4.41 4.90 -13.73
C LEU A 100 -5.71 5.69 -13.69
N LEU A 101 -6.21 6.12 -14.86
CA LEU A 101 -7.48 6.83 -14.97
C LEU A 101 -8.60 5.81 -15.21
N PRO A 102 -9.70 5.82 -14.45
CA PRO A 102 -10.88 5.02 -14.81
C PRO A 102 -11.24 5.25 -16.27
N MET A 103 -11.52 4.19 -17.04
CA MET A 103 -11.70 4.28 -18.49
C MET A 103 -12.76 5.33 -18.87
N LYS A 104 -13.88 5.39 -18.14
CA LYS A 104 -14.91 6.42 -18.33
C LYS A 104 -14.41 7.85 -18.14
N THR A 105 -13.44 8.06 -17.24
CA THR A 105 -12.83 9.39 -17.02
C THR A 105 -11.93 9.76 -18.19
N ALA A 106 -11.13 8.81 -18.70
CA ALA A 106 -10.29 9.03 -19.87
C ALA A 106 -11.13 9.31 -21.13
N GLU A 107 -12.23 8.58 -21.34
CA GLU A 107 -13.19 8.83 -22.42
C GLU A 107 -13.81 10.23 -22.33
N ALA A 108 -14.30 10.61 -21.15
CA ALA A 108 -14.90 11.94 -20.92
C ALA A 108 -13.90 13.09 -21.11
N ALA A 109 -12.61 12.85 -20.84
CA ALA A 109 -11.53 13.80 -21.05
C ALA A 109 -10.98 13.79 -22.50
N GLY A 110 -11.41 12.85 -23.36
CA GLY A 110 -10.89 12.67 -24.73
C GLY A 110 -9.44 12.16 -24.75
N GLU A 111 -8.99 11.47 -23.70
CA GLU A 111 -7.64 10.91 -23.60
C GLU A 111 -7.53 9.50 -24.20
N ASN A 112 -8.67 8.87 -24.52
CA ASN A 112 -8.75 7.54 -25.11
C ASN A 112 -8.38 7.49 -26.60
N ASN A 113 -7.25 8.09 -26.97
CA ASN A 113 -6.70 8.08 -28.31
C ASN A 113 -5.25 7.61 -28.30
N VAL A 114 -4.73 7.15 -29.44
CA VAL A 114 -3.36 6.62 -29.55
C VAL A 114 -2.72 7.09 -30.85
N LYS A 115 -1.52 7.67 -30.76
CA LYS A 115 -0.74 8.03 -31.93
C LYS A 115 -0.10 6.80 -32.58
N ALA A 116 0.06 6.83 -33.89
CA ALA A 116 0.74 5.79 -34.65
C ALA A 116 2.13 5.50 -34.05
N GLY A 117 2.41 4.23 -33.79
CA GLY A 117 3.69 3.77 -33.24
C GLY A 117 3.85 3.94 -31.72
N ALA A 118 2.94 4.66 -31.05
CA ALA A 118 2.98 4.80 -29.60
C ALA A 118 2.31 3.61 -28.89
N ASN A 119 2.84 3.21 -27.75
CA ASN A 119 2.20 2.19 -26.88
C ASN A 119 1.18 2.86 -25.97
N GLN A 120 -0.04 2.36 -25.94
CA GLN A 120 -1.07 2.75 -24.99
C GLN A 120 -1.49 1.55 -24.15
N GLY A 121 -1.26 1.63 -22.86
CA GLY A 121 -1.66 0.61 -21.91
C GLY A 121 -3.09 0.78 -21.43
N VAL A 122 -3.77 -0.35 -21.33
CA VAL A 122 -5.02 -0.53 -20.61
C VAL A 122 -4.72 -1.48 -19.45
N TRP A 123 -4.99 -1.02 -18.24
CA TRP A 123 -4.78 -1.79 -17.03
C TRP A 123 -6.11 -2.37 -16.57
N LEU A 124 -6.10 -3.65 -16.25
CA LEU A 124 -7.26 -4.37 -15.72
C LEU A 124 -6.96 -4.84 -14.31
N THR A 125 -7.83 -4.52 -13.37
CA THR A 125 -7.78 -4.99 -11.98
C THR A 125 -8.97 -5.92 -11.76
N LEU A 126 -8.69 -7.19 -11.46
CA LEU A 126 -9.66 -8.19 -11.08
C LEU A 126 -9.70 -8.30 -9.55
N TYR A 127 -10.86 -8.12 -8.95
CA TYR A 127 -11.14 -8.57 -7.59
C TYR A 127 -11.79 -9.95 -7.63
N THR A 128 -11.25 -10.91 -6.89
CA THR A 128 -11.82 -12.25 -6.77
C THR A 128 -12.56 -12.35 -5.42
N PRO A 129 -13.89 -12.34 -5.40
CA PRO A 129 -14.66 -12.46 -4.15
C PRO A 129 -14.29 -13.68 -3.31
N GLU A 130 -14.44 -13.58 -1.99
CA GLU A 130 -14.05 -14.64 -1.04
C GLU A 130 -14.82 -15.95 -1.26
N ASP A 131 -16.09 -15.84 -1.68
CA ASP A 131 -16.97 -16.98 -1.96
C ASP A 131 -16.79 -17.59 -3.37
N THR A 132 -15.85 -17.07 -4.17
CA THR A 132 -15.55 -17.60 -5.50
C THR A 132 -15.07 -19.05 -5.41
N ARG A 133 -15.65 -19.93 -6.19
CA ARG A 133 -15.20 -21.32 -6.26
C ARG A 133 -13.82 -21.39 -6.94
N ALA A 134 -12.91 -22.18 -6.39
CA ALA A 134 -11.63 -22.47 -7.04
C ALA A 134 -11.82 -23.16 -8.38
N GLY A 135 -11.03 -22.78 -9.36
CA GLY A 135 -11.12 -23.30 -10.72
C GLY A 135 -10.55 -22.36 -11.77
N THR A 136 -10.81 -22.69 -13.03
CA THR A 136 -10.41 -21.86 -14.17
C THR A 136 -11.65 -21.20 -14.76
N TYR A 137 -11.63 -19.88 -14.84
CA TYR A 137 -12.68 -19.07 -15.43
C TYR A 137 -12.19 -18.48 -16.75
N THR A 138 -13.08 -18.35 -17.72
CA THR A 138 -12.78 -17.77 -19.02
C THR A 138 -13.79 -16.70 -19.40
N GLY A 139 -13.34 -15.73 -20.15
CA GLY A 139 -14.16 -14.65 -20.69
C GLY A 139 -13.43 -13.91 -21.80
N THR A 140 -13.85 -12.68 -22.05
CA THR A 140 -13.34 -11.87 -23.14
C THR A 140 -13.25 -10.41 -22.76
N VAL A 141 -12.12 -9.79 -23.09
CA VAL A 141 -11.98 -8.33 -23.18
C VAL A 141 -12.21 -7.95 -24.65
N THR A 142 -13.15 -7.06 -24.87
CA THR A 142 -13.40 -6.46 -26.18
C THR A 142 -12.84 -5.05 -26.19
N LEU A 143 -11.86 -4.81 -27.06
CA LEU A 143 -11.30 -3.49 -27.33
C LEU A 143 -11.77 -3.03 -28.69
N THR A 144 -12.40 -1.85 -28.76
CA THR A 144 -12.81 -1.20 -30.00
C THR A 144 -11.94 0.03 -30.21
N ALA A 145 -11.17 0.04 -31.29
CA ALA A 145 -10.32 1.17 -31.72
C ALA A 145 -10.87 1.72 -33.02
N ASP A 146 -11.44 2.92 -32.97
CA ASP A 146 -12.26 3.51 -34.03
C ASP A 146 -13.34 2.48 -34.48
N GLU A 147 -13.27 1.95 -35.71
CA GLU A 147 -14.21 0.97 -36.23
C GLU A 147 -13.71 -0.49 -36.09
N THR A 148 -12.49 -0.70 -35.59
CA THR A 148 -11.89 -2.04 -35.49
C THR A 148 -12.13 -2.64 -34.12
N VAL A 149 -12.69 -3.84 -34.11
CA VAL A 149 -12.99 -4.60 -32.89
C VAL A 149 -11.98 -5.72 -32.70
N PHE A 150 -11.36 -5.75 -31.54
CA PHE A 150 -10.46 -6.82 -31.10
C PHE A 150 -11.09 -7.60 -29.94
N SER A 151 -11.04 -8.91 -30.03
CA SER A 151 -11.51 -9.82 -28.99
C SER A 151 -10.31 -10.52 -28.38
N VAL A 152 -10.04 -10.26 -27.10
CA VAL A 152 -8.90 -10.81 -26.37
C VAL A 152 -9.40 -11.78 -25.31
N PRO A 153 -9.08 -13.08 -25.43
CA PRO A 153 -9.45 -14.07 -24.43
C PRO A 153 -8.86 -13.72 -23.03
N VAL A 154 -9.65 -13.98 -22.02
CA VAL A 154 -9.25 -13.88 -20.61
C VAL A 154 -9.29 -15.25 -19.98
N THR A 155 -8.24 -15.61 -19.26
CA THR A 155 -8.18 -16.81 -18.43
C THR A 155 -7.82 -16.42 -16.99
N VAL A 156 -8.63 -16.86 -16.05
CA VAL A 156 -8.41 -16.64 -14.63
C VAL A 156 -8.30 -17.98 -13.91
N LYS A 157 -7.20 -18.22 -13.24
CA LYS A 157 -7.04 -19.34 -12.32
C LYS A 157 -7.25 -18.87 -10.90
N VAL A 158 -8.30 -19.39 -10.25
CA VAL A 158 -8.60 -19.12 -8.85
C VAL A 158 -8.09 -20.27 -7.99
N TRP A 159 -7.18 -19.96 -7.06
CA TRP A 159 -6.63 -20.92 -6.11
C TRP A 159 -7.62 -21.26 -4.99
N ASP A 160 -7.51 -22.45 -4.41
CA ASP A 160 -8.43 -22.90 -3.35
C ASP A 160 -7.98 -22.43 -1.95
N PHE A 161 -7.72 -21.16 -1.82
CA PHE A 161 -7.52 -20.48 -0.54
C PHE A 161 -7.94 -19.01 -0.68
N ALA A 162 -8.23 -18.36 0.43
CA ALA A 162 -8.51 -16.93 0.49
C ALA A 162 -7.38 -16.15 1.16
N VAL A 163 -7.09 -14.97 0.66
CA VAL A 163 -6.26 -14.00 1.37
C VAL A 163 -7.09 -13.48 2.54
N PRO A 164 -6.60 -13.57 3.79
CA PRO A 164 -7.39 -13.16 4.95
C PRO A 164 -7.66 -11.64 4.91
N GLU A 165 -8.81 -11.23 5.43
CA GLU A 165 -9.17 -9.82 5.61
C GLU A 165 -8.14 -9.12 6.49
N LYS A 166 -7.81 -9.75 7.60
CA LYS A 166 -6.78 -9.26 8.52
C LYS A 166 -5.40 -9.70 8.06
N SER A 167 -4.52 -8.73 7.84
CA SER A 167 -3.10 -9.02 7.58
C SER A 167 -2.43 -9.58 8.84
N ASN A 168 -1.62 -10.64 8.68
CA ASN A 168 -0.75 -11.16 9.73
C ASN A 168 0.52 -10.32 9.92
N ILE A 169 0.77 -9.38 9.02
CA ILE A 169 1.91 -8.46 9.07
C ILE A 169 1.37 -7.08 9.41
N ARG A 170 1.94 -6.45 10.44
CA ARG A 170 1.66 -5.06 10.72
C ARG A 170 2.33 -4.19 9.66
N THR A 171 1.56 -3.32 9.03
CA THR A 171 2.05 -2.39 8.02
C THR A 171 1.87 -0.96 8.50
N THR A 172 2.80 -0.09 8.11
CA THR A 172 2.63 1.34 8.28
C THR A 172 3.33 2.06 7.13
N PHE A 173 2.53 2.76 6.31
CA PHE A 173 3.04 3.53 5.18
C PHE A 173 2.83 5.02 5.48
N HIS A 174 3.89 5.81 5.35
CA HIS A 174 3.76 7.23 5.57
C HIS A 174 3.10 7.88 4.36
N ILE A 175 1.94 8.51 4.59
CA ILE A 175 1.27 9.35 3.62
C ILE A 175 1.15 10.77 4.18
N PHE A 176 1.57 11.74 3.38
CA PHE A 176 1.46 13.14 3.74
C PHE A 176 0.16 13.71 3.19
N PRO A 177 -0.78 14.17 4.04
CA PRO A 177 -2.05 14.72 3.59
C PRO A 177 -1.89 15.81 2.54
N GLU A 178 -0.91 16.68 2.71
CA GLU A 178 -0.60 17.81 1.81
C GLU A 178 -0.11 17.38 0.42
N TYR A 179 0.51 16.22 0.30
CA TYR A 179 1.01 15.72 -1.00
C TYR A 179 0.01 14.85 -1.74
N LEU A 180 -0.79 14.06 -1.00
CA LEU A 180 -1.74 13.15 -1.61
C LEU A 180 -2.87 13.85 -2.33
N MET A 181 -3.31 14.98 -1.81
CA MET A 181 -4.57 15.57 -2.22
C MET A 181 -4.43 16.69 -3.25
N GLY A 182 -3.28 16.84 -3.86
CA GLY A 182 -3.07 17.69 -5.02
C GLY A 182 -3.35 19.17 -4.77
N GLY A 183 -3.16 19.65 -3.54
CA GLY A 183 -3.31 21.04 -3.16
C GLY A 183 -4.57 21.34 -2.34
N GLU A 184 -4.81 22.62 -2.07
CA GLU A 184 -5.80 23.11 -1.09
C GLU A 184 -7.26 22.68 -1.36
N LEU A 185 -7.61 22.42 -2.62
CA LEU A 185 -8.99 22.14 -3.02
C LEU A 185 -9.54 20.79 -2.52
N ASN A 186 -8.66 19.84 -2.24
CA ASN A 186 -9.05 18.47 -1.85
C ASN A 186 -8.55 18.08 -0.45
N ASN A 187 -7.91 19.01 0.26
CA ASN A 187 -7.31 18.74 1.57
C ASN A 187 -8.37 18.85 2.68
N THR A 188 -9.26 17.89 2.74
CA THR A 188 -10.32 17.79 3.75
C THR A 188 -10.23 16.49 4.54
N PRO A 189 -10.72 16.46 5.80
CA PRO A 189 -10.79 15.22 6.59
C PRO A 189 -11.54 14.09 5.87
N GLU A 190 -12.63 14.43 5.16
CA GLU A 190 -13.46 13.45 4.45
C GLU A 190 -12.70 12.84 3.26
N MET A 191 -11.94 13.66 2.52
CA MET A 191 -11.13 13.15 1.41
C MET A 191 -9.98 12.30 1.93
N TYR A 192 -9.31 12.74 2.99
CA TYR A 192 -8.24 11.97 3.63
C TYR A 192 -8.73 10.60 4.10
N LYS A 193 -9.90 10.56 4.76
CA LYS A 193 -10.52 9.30 5.16
C LYS A 193 -10.74 8.35 3.99
N LYS A 194 -11.16 8.85 2.83
CA LYS A 194 -11.29 8.01 1.62
C LYS A 194 -9.97 7.40 1.17
N TYR A 195 -8.86 8.13 1.26
CA TYR A 195 -7.53 7.57 0.95
C TYR A 195 -7.13 6.49 1.96
N VAL A 196 -7.37 6.73 3.24
CA VAL A 196 -7.08 5.73 4.30
C VAL A 196 -7.91 4.47 4.10
N ASP A 197 -9.22 4.61 3.90
CA ASP A 197 -10.13 3.49 3.68
C ASP A 197 -9.74 2.70 2.42
N TYR A 198 -9.39 3.39 1.33
CA TYR A 198 -8.90 2.76 0.11
C TYR A 198 -7.62 1.94 0.34
N LEU A 199 -6.67 2.46 1.10
CA LEU A 199 -5.44 1.72 1.43
C LEU A 199 -5.72 0.51 2.32
N LEU A 200 -6.68 0.62 3.24
CA LEU A 200 -7.12 -0.50 4.07
C LEU A 200 -7.72 -1.64 3.24
N ASP A 201 -8.42 -1.35 2.13
CA ASP A 201 -8.90 -2.38 1.20
C ASP A 201 -7.75 -3.20 0.61
N TYR A 202 -6.56 -2.60 0.49
CA TYR A 202 -5.31 -3.28 0.11
C TYR A 202 -4.49 -3.75 1.32
N ARG A 203 -5.06 -3.79 2.53
CA ARG A 203 -4.42 -4.22 3.78
C ARG A 203 -3.21 -3.38 4.17
N ILE A 204 -3.23 -2.11 3.79
CA ILE A 204 -2.18 -1.14 4.08
C ILE A 204 -2.67 -0.17 5.14
N SER A 205 -2.11 -0.23 6.34
CA SER A 205 -2.31 0.81 7.36
C SER A 205 -1.38 1.99 7.07
N THR A 206 -1.86 3.20 7.28
CA THR A 206 -1.05 4.40 7.13
C THR A 206 -0.45 4.82 8.46
N THR A 207 0.67 5.54 8.42
CA THR A 207 1.29 6.09 9.63
C THR A 207 0.33 7.05 10.34
N ILE A 208 -0.31 7.94 9.58
CA ILE A 208 -1.31 8.89 10.06
C ILE A 208 -2.68 8.37 9.66
N MET A 209 -3.42 7.74 10.59
CA MET A 209 -4.74 7.18 10.30
C MET A 209 -5.85 8.22 10.36
N VAL A 210 -5.70 9.25 11.18
CA VAL A 210 -6.69 10.32 11.36
C VAL A 210 -6.12 11.63 10.80
N TYR A 211 -6.94 12.36 10.02
CA TYR A 211 -6.54 13.66 9.49
C TYR A 211 -6.03 14.60 10.59
N PRO A 212 -4.77 15.08 10.52
CA PRO A 212 -4.11 15.67 11.69
C PRO A 212 -4.50 17.13 11.95
N TYR A 213 -4.91 17.87 10.91
CA TYR A 213 -5.08 19.33 11.01
C TYR A 213 -6.41 19.70 11.66
N GLY A 214 -6.33 20.27 12.87
CA GLY A 214 -7.49 20.80 13.58
C GLY A 214 -8.47 19.74 14.12
N VAL A 215 -8.07 18.47 14.17
CA VAL A 215 -8.89 17.42 14.78
C VAL A 215 -9.01 17.66 16.29
N SER A 216 -10.23 17.55 16.83
CA SER A 216 -10.46 17.58 18.26
C SER A 216 -10.09 16.24 18.92
N GLU A 217 -9.84 16.24 20.23
CA GLU A 217 -9.57 15.00 20.96
C GLU A 217 -10.73 13.99 20.82
N ASP A 218 -11.99 14.46 20.88
CA ASP A 218 -13.18 13.62 20.76
C ASP A 218 -13.30 13.00 19.36
N ASP A 219 -13.07 13.79 18.32
CA ASP A 219 -13.12 13.29 16.93
C ASP A 219 -11.97 12.34 16.64
N TRP A 220 -10.77 12.62 17.19
CA TRP A 220 -9.62 11.73 17.08
C TRP A 220 -9.90 10.38 17.73
N VAL A 221 -10.37 10.38 18.98
CA VAL A 221 -10.73 9.15 19.71
C VAL A 221 -11.81 8.38 18.98
N LYS A 222 -12.83 9.07 18.45
CA LYS A 222 -13.90 8.43 17.68
C LYS A 222 -13.35 7.69 16.47
N GLN A 223 -12.49 8.33 15.68
CA GLN A 223 -11.89 7.72 14.48
C GLN A 223 -10.91 6.61 14.85
N ILE A 224 -10.10 6.76 15.90
CA ILE A 224 -9.23 5.68 16.37
C ILE A 224 -10.05 4.46 16.81
N LYS A 225 -11.20 4.62 17.46
CA LYS A 225 -12.11 3.50 17.78
C LYS A 225 -12.61 2.78 16.53
N GLU A 226 -12.97 3.54 15.48
CA GLU A 226 -13.38 2.96 14.19
C GLU A 226 -12.25 2.11 13.61
N TYR A 227 -11.01 2.63 13.52
CA TYR A 227 -9.86 1.92 12.98
C TYR A 227 -9.35 0.79 13.89
N ALA A 228 -9.46 0.93 15.21
CA ALA A 228 -9.12 -0.14 16.14
C ALA A 228 -10.03 -1.35 15.98
N ALA A 229 -11.32 -1.12 15.70
CA ALA A 229 -12.32 -2.16 15.45
C ALA A 229 -12.23 -2.76 14.04
N ASP A 230 -11.62 -2.05 13.09
CA ASP A 230 -11.45 -2.53 11.71
C ASP A 230 -10.30 -3.56 11.65
N GLU A 231 -10.60 -4.79 11.25
CA GLU A 231 -9.61 -5.85 11.16
C GLU A 231 -8.53 -5.60 10.09
N ARG A 232 -8.84 -4.81 9.06
CA ARG A 232 -7.89 -4.41 8.01
C ARG A 232 -6.80 -3.48 8.54
N CYS A 233 -7.12 -2.66 9.55
CA CYS A 233 -6.16 -1.77 10.20
C CYS A 233 -5.26 -2.56 11.15
N THR A 234 -3.95 -2.54 10.92
CA THR A 234 -2.96 -3.28 11.73
C THR A 234 -2.16 -2.39 12.68
N SER A 235 -2.10 -1.09 12.41
CA SER A 235 -1.33 -0.15 13.24
C SER A 235 -1.76 1.30 13.05
N TYR A 236 -1.47 2.15 14.03
CA TYR A 236 -1.55 3.61 13.94
C TYR A 236 -0.51 4.28 14.85
N LYS A 237 0.06 5.38 14.34
CA LYS A 237 1.12 6.14 15.01
C LYS A 237 0.55 7.02 16.12
N LEU A 238 1.27 7.07 17.23
CA LEU A 238 1.16 8.11 18.25
C LEU A 238 2.35 9.06 18.11
N GLY A 239 2.10 10.35 18.17
CA GLY A 239 3.16 11.33 18.03
C GLY A 239 2.64 12.73 17.68
N ASN A 240 3.50 13.52 17.09
CA ASN A 240 3.34 14.96 16.87
C ASN A 240 2.48 15.35 15.65
N ASP A 241 1.72 14.43 15.08
CA ASP A 241 0.84 14.73 13.94
C ASP A 241 -0.44 15.47 14.35
N VAL A 242 -0.77 15.47 15.62
CA VAL A 242 -1.93 16.18 16.20
C VAL A 242 -1.47 17.22 17.20
N SER A 243 -2.36 18.13 17.59
CA SER A 243 -2.04 19.26 18.48
C SER A 243 -1.84 18.90 19.95
N PHE A 244 -2.05 17.66 20.35
CA PHE A 244 -1.92 17.17 21.73
C PHE A 244 -0.80 16.13 21.86
N THR A 245 -0.15 16.11 23.02
CA THR A 245 1.07 15.35 23.30
C THR A 245 0.86 13.84 23.25
N GLU A 246 1.93 13.08 23.05
CA GLU A 246 1.93 11.62 23.12
C GLU A 246 1.35 11.10 24.44
N GLU A 247 1.70 11.74 25.56
CA GLU A 247 1.14 11.40 26.88
C GLU A 247 -0.39 11.55 26.89
N ARG A 248 -0.91 12.67 26.33
CA ARG A 248 -2.36 12.89 26.23
C ARG A 248 -3.02 11.88 25.31
N GLN A 249 -2.40 11.54 24.18
CA GLN A 249 -2.89 10.51 23.26
C GLN A 249 -3.02 9.16 23.99
N VAL A 250 -1.96 8.69 24.64
CA VAL A 250 -1.99 7.41 25.38
C VAL A 250 -3.08 7.43 26.46
N ARG A 251 -3.20 8.53 27.22
CA ARG A 251 -4.25 8.67 28.24
C ARG A 251 -5.65 8.57 27.64
N LEU A 252 -5.90 9.25 26.52
CA LEU A 252 -7.20 9.17 25.82
C LEU A 252 -7.49 7.74 25.37
N LEU A 253 -6.51 7.00 24.86
CA LEU A 253 -6.69 5.61 24.46
C LEU A 253 -7.04 4.73 25.66
N ILE A 254 -6.37 4.91 26.81
CA ILE A 254 -6.69 4.17 28.04
C ILE A 254 -8.10 4.46 28.52
N GLU A 255 -8.45 5.75 28.67
CA GLU A 255 -9.74 6.21 29.16
C GLU A 255 -10.91 5.74 28.28
N ASN A 256 -10.63 5.41 27.03
CA ASN A 256 -11.59 5.01 26.00
C ASN A 256 -11.52 3.55 25.58
N SER A 257 -10.57 2.78 26.08
CA SER A 257 -10.50 1.33 25.88
C SER A 257 -11.58 0.59 26.69
N THR A 258 -11.97 -0.57 26.18
CA THR A 258 -12.84 -1.54 26.88
C THR A 258 -12.16 -2.90 26.88
N PRO A 259 -12.62 -3.88 27.70
CA PRO A 259 -12.07 -5.24 27.65
C PRO A 259 -12.15 -5.89 26.27
N GLU A 260 -13.15 -5.50 25.44
CA GLU A 260 -13.38 -6.02 24.10
C GLU A 260 -12.59 -5.25 23.02
N LEU A 261 -12.15 -4.01 23.31
CA LEU A 261 -11.46 -3.14 22.36
C LEU A 261 -10.33 -2.36 23.05
N ASN A 262 -9.13 -2.94 23.05
CA ASN A 262 -7.94 -2.28 23.55
C ASN A 262 -7.34 -1.34 22.49
N LEU A 263 -7.49 -0.04 22.68
CA LEU A 263 -7.01 0.97 21.74
C LEU A 263 -5.48 1.11 21.72
N LEU A 264 -4.75 0.52 22.67
CA LEU A 264 -3.28 0.51 22.65
C LEU A 264 -2.71 -0.65 21.84
N GLU A 265 -3.50 -1.67 21.52
CA GLU A 265 -3.00 -2.89 20.87
C GLU A 265 -2.35 -2.62 19.51
N LYS A 266 -2.91 -1.70 18.72
CA LYS A 266 -2.42 -1.35 17.38
C LYS A 266 -1.53 -0.09 17.37
N ALA A 267 -1.34 0.55 18.53
CA ALA A 267 -0.58 1.80 18.64
C ALA A 267 0.93 1.57 18.55
N PHE A 268 1.65 2.54 18.00
CA PHE A 268 3.12 2.60 18.04
C PHE A 268 3.62 4.04 18.09
N PHE A 269 4.85 4.25 18.58
CA PHE A 269 5.53 5.55 18.57
C PHE A 269 6.54 5.62 17.42
N TYR A 270 6.69 6.83 16.88
CA TYR A 270 7.68 7.14 15.83
C TYR A 270 8.41 8.44 16.19
N PRO A 271 9.32 8.39 17.17
CA PRO A 271 9.91 9.61 17.75
C PRO A 271 11.01 10.21 16.91
N TYR A 272 11.60 9.47 15.98
CA TYR A 272 12.74 9.91 15.19
C TYR A 272 12.74 9.24 13.82
N ASP A 273 13.14 9.99 12.79
CA ASP A 273 13.23 9.52 11.42
C ASP A 273 14.69 9.43 10.95
N GLU A 274 15.05 8.29 10.37
CA GLU A 274 16.33 7.99 9.72
C GLU A 274 17.59 8.51 10.47
N PRO A 275 17.79 8.18 11.76
CA PRO A 275 18.99 8.61 12.46
C PRO A 275 20.24 7.95 11.87
N HIS A 276 21.28 8.74 11.66
CA HIS A 276 22.57 8.28 11.14
C HIS A 276 23.73 9.08 11.72
N GLY A 277 24.93 8.51 11.77
CA GLY A 277 26.12 9.18 12.30
C GLY A 277 25.87 9.82 13.67
N ASP A 278 26.08 11.13 13.80
CA ASP A 278 25.96 11.87 15.05
C ASP A 278 24.51 11.96 15.58
N THR A 279 23.51 11.63 14.77
CA THR A 279 22.09 11.64 15.19
C THR A 279 21.61 10.35 15.82
N LEU A 280 22.38 9.27 15.77
CA LEU A 280 22.03 7.97 16.37
C LEU A 280 21.87 8.04 17.88
N ALA A 281 22.86 8.60 18.57
CA ALA A 281 22.80 8.72 20.03
C ALA A 281 21.65 9.62 20.52
N PRO A 282 21.40 10.80 19.92
CA PRO A 282 20.20 11.59 20.18
C PRO A 282 18.89 10.84 19.95
N ALA A 283 18.78 10.00 18.90
CA ALA A 283 17.58 9.23 18.64
C ALA A 283 17.31 8.19 19.74
N VAL A 284 18.34 7.46 20.17
CA VAL A 284 18.25 6.49 21.29
C VAL A 284 17.86 7.21 22.59
N GLN A 285 18.46 8.37 22.86
CA GLN A 285 18.12 9.15 24.06
C GLN A 285 16.69 9.65 24.03
N LYS A 286 16.22 10.20 22.90
CA LYS A 286 14.83 10.66 22.72
C LYS A 286 13.82 9.53 22.93
N ASN A 287 14.14 8.32 22.45
CA ASN A 287 13.33 7.14 22.68
C ASN A 287 13.23 6.82 24.17
N LYS A 288 14.35 6.84 24.88
CA LYS A 288 14.41 6.59 26.32
C LYS A 288 13.64 7.65 27.10
N ASP A 289 13.86 8.92 26.78
CA ASP A 289 13.17 10.05 27.43
C ASP A 289 11.64 9.95 27.26
N LEU A 290 11.17 9.55 26.08
CA LEU A 290 9.75 9.31 25.84
C LEU A 290 9.19 8.21 26.74
N VAL A 291 9.88 7.07 26.83
CA VAL A 291 9.45 5.94 27.67
C VAL A 291 9.43 6.33 29.13
N ASP A 292 10.49 6.99 29.63
CA ASP A 292 10.60 7.44 31.01
C ASP A 292 9.50 8.45 31.37
N LEU A 293 9.22 9.40 30.46
CA LEU A 293 8.12 10.37 30.60
C LEU A 293 6.77 9.68 30.71
N LEU A 294 6.51 8.73 29.82
CA LEU A 294 5.24 8.00 29.80
C LEU A 294 5.06 7.17 31.07
N ILE A 295 6.12 6.50 31.54
CA ILE A 295 6.10 5.76 32.82
C ILE A 295 5.76 6.69 33.98
N GLU A 296 6.42 7.86 34.07
CA GLU A 296 6.15 8.84 35.12
C GLU A 296 4.70 9.33 35.09
N LYS A 297 4.20 9.71 33.92
CA LYS A 297 2.91 10.39 33.79
C LYS A 297 1.73 9.42 33.84
N LEU A 298 1.90 8.20 33.36
CA LEU A 298 0.80 7.25 33.15
C LEU A 298 0.69 6.21 34.27
N ASN A 299 1.65 6.12 35.18
CA ASN A 299 1.57 5.26 36.36
C ASN A 299 0.33 5.58 37.22
N ALA A 300 -0.05 6.88 37.28
CA ALA A 300 -1.27 7.31 37.99
C ALA A 300 -2.58 6.79 37.38
N TYR A 301 -2.55 6.32 36.12
CA TYR A 301 -3.70 5.75 35.39
C TYR A 301 -3.70 4.22 35.42
N GLY A 302 -2.87 3.59 36.26
CA GLY A 302 -2.82 2.15 36.46
C GLY A 302 -2.04 1.38 35.40
N LEU A 303 -1.37 2.07 34.47
CA LEU A 303 -0.44 1.43 33.53
C LEU A 303 0.86 1.07 34.24
N THR A 304 1.29 -0.16 34.04
CA THR A 304 2.60 -0.60 34.50
C THR A 304 3.69 -0.16 33.51
N LYS A 305 4.94 -0.22 33.99
CA LYS A 305 6.10 -0.06 33.11
C LYS A 305 6.05 -1.03 31.93
N ALA A 306 5.64 -2.28 32.15
CA ALA A 306 5.53 -3.30 31.12
C ALA A 306 4.51 -2.92 30.03
N ASP A 307 3.37 -2.35 30.43
CA ASP A 307 2.33 -1.93 29.46
C ASP A 307 2.87 -0.84 28.52
N ILE A 308 3.58 0.16 29.07
CA ILE A 308 4.16 1.24 28.27
C ILE A 308 5.32 0.74 27.42
N GLU A 309 6.19 -0.08 28.00
CA GLU A 309 7.28 -0.72 27.28
C GLU A 309 6.77 -1.71 26.20
N GLY A 310 5.55 -2.17 26.31
CA GLY A 310 4.87 -3.02 25.33
C GLY A 310 4.43 -2.26 24.07
N ILE A 311 4.26 -0.92 24.13
CA ILE A 311 3.94 -0.12 22.96
C ILE A 311 5.19 -0.05 22.05
N PRO A 312 5.12 -0.54 20.80
CA PRO A 312 6.27 -0.52 19.92
C PRO A 312 6.78 0.89 19.64
N ILE A 313 8.08 1.05 19.53
CA ILE A 313 8.73 2.30 19.12
C ILE A 313 9.49 2.00 17.84
N LEU A 314 8.99 2.51 16.72
CA LEU A 314 9.54 2.30 15.40
C LEU A 314 10.53 3.43 15.06
N ILE A 315 11.75 3.08 14.72
CA ILE A 315 12.76 4.01 14.21
C ILE A 315 13.41 3.40 12.99
N PRO A 316 13.24 4.00 11.79
CA PRO A 316 13.96 3.57 10.60
C PRO A 316 15.46 3.79 10.80
N THR A 317 16.26 2.78 10.55
CA THR A 317 17.72 2.87 10.74
C THR A 317 18.47 2.32 9.54
N VAL A 318 19.62 2.95 9.25
CA VAL A 318 20.58 2.48 8.24
C VAL A 318 21.34 1.25 8.77
N GLU A 319 21.54 1.20 10.09
CA GLU A 319 22.20 0.08 10.77
C GLU A 319 21.56 -0.18 12.15
N PRO A 320 21.66 -1.41 12.68
CA PRO A 320 21.18 -1.72 14.01
C PRO A 320 21.94 -0.92 15.07
N VAL A 321 21.21 -0.40 16.05
CA VAL A 321 21.77 0.40 17.14
C VAL A 321 21.34 -0.21 18.48
N GLU A 322 22.28 -0.34 19.39
CA GLU A 322 22.01 -0.81 20.75
C GLU A 322 21.03 0.14 21.47
N GLY A 323 20.06 -0.42 22.17
CA GLY A 323 19.05 0.33 22.92
C GLY A 323 17.76 0.62 22.17
N LEU A 324 17.66 0.28 20.88
CA LEU A 324 16.39 0.28 20.14
C LEU A 324 15.72 -1.10 20.26
N ARG A 325 14.39 -1.11 20.41
CA ARG A 325 13.60 -2.35 20.52
C ARG A 325 13.02 -2.83 19.20
N THR A 326 12.65 -1.90 18.35
CA THR A 326 12.05 -2.19 17.05
C THR A 326 12.87 -1.53 15.96
N TYR A 327 13.30 -2.32 14.99
CA TYR A 327 14.06 -1.86 13.85
C TYR A 327 13.19 -1.83 12.60
N CYS A 328 13.33 -0.74 11.83
CA CYS A 328 12.84 -0.65 10.46
C CYS A 328 14.05 -0.39 9.56
N PRO A 329 14.74 -1.45 9.08
CA PRO A 329 15.92 -1.27 8.25
C PRO A 329 15.55 -0.65 6.90
N GLN A 330 16.36 0.29 6.42
CA GLN A 330 16.22 0.78 5.05
C GLN A 330 16.48 -0.36 4.06
N VAL A 331 15.61 -0.50 3.06
CA VAL A 331 15.64 -1.63 2.09
C VAL A 331 17.00 -1.75 1.38
N GLN A 332 17.55 -0.63 0.95
CA GLN A 332 18.84 -0.59 0.26
C GLN A 332 19.99 -1.12 1.12
N GLU A 333 19.96 -0.84 2.41
CA GLU A 333 20.97 -1.24 3.38
C GLU A 333 20.75 -2.69 3.84
N TYR A 334 19.49 -3.06 4.12
CA TYR A 334 19.11 -4.43 4.50
C TYR A 334 19.41 -5.45 3.40
N ASN A 335 19.51 -5.01 2.15
CA ASN A 335 19.79 -5.88 1.01
C ASN A 335 21.24 -6.41 0.98
N THR A 336 22.14 -5.92 1.82
CA THR A 336 23.49 -6.47 1.93
C THR A 336 23.54 -7.68 2.87
N PRO A 337 24.26 -8.79 2.51
CA PRO A 337 24.36 -9.95 3.38
C PRO A 337 24.90 -9.63 4.77
N ALA A 338 25.90 -8.77 4.86
CA ALA A 338 26.54 -8.37 6.12
C ALA A 338 25.56 -7.63 7.06
N LEU A 339 24.72 -6.75 6.54
CA LEU A 339 23.74 -6.04 7.35
C LEU A 339 22.57 -6.95 7.75
N ARG A 340 22.11 -7.84 6.89
CA ARG A 340 21.11 -8.85 7.25
C ARG A 340 21.59 -9.73 8.41
N GLU A 341 22.84 -10.17 8.39
CA GLU A 341 23.45 -10.95 9.49
C GLU A 341 23.55 -10.12 10.78
N LYS A 342 23.93 -8.84 10.67
CA LYS A 342 24.00 -7.91 11.81
C LYS A 342 22.62 -7.71 12.44
N TYR A 343 21.56 -7.45 11.66
CA TYR A 343 20.20 -7.32 12.16
C TYR A 343 19.68 -8.64 12.80
N ALA A 344 19.97 -9.78 12.18
CA ALA A 344 19.58 -11.09 12.74
C ALA A 344 20.24 -11.32 14.11
N ARG A 345 21.53 -11.02 14.25
CA ARG A 345 22.24 -11.13 15.53
C ARG A 345 21.66 -10.21 16.60
N TYR A 346 21.42 -8.92 16.30
CA TYR A 346 20.81 -8.00 17.26
C TYR A 346 19.40 -8.44 17.68
N ARG A 347 18.63 -9.00 16.76
CA ARG A 347 17.33 -9.59 17.06
C ARG A 347 17.48 -10.77 18.03
N GLU A 348 18.40 -11.68 17.77
CA GLU A 348 18.67 -12.84 18.64
C GLU A 348 19.16 -12.40 20.01
N GLU A 349 20.07 -11.43 20.10
CA GLU A 349 20.52 -10.87 21.37
C GLU A 349 19.39 -10.18 22.13
N ALA A 350 18.53 -9.43 21.46
CA ALA A 350 17.35 -8.81 22.06
C ALA A 350 16.35 -9.86 22.58
N TYR A 351 16.17 -10.97 21.87
CA TYR A 351 15.33 -12.09 22.33
C TYR A 351 15.98 -12.90 23.45
N ALA A 352 17.30 -13.13 23.40
CA ALA A 352 18.02 -13.88 24.43
C ALA A 352 18.16 -13.13 25.75
N GLY A 353 18.24 -11.80 25.71
CA GLY A 353 18.36 -10.94 26.89
C GLY A 353 17.06 -10.70 27.66
N LYS A 354 15.93 -11.09 27.10
CA LYS A 354 14.60 -10.94 27.71
C LYS A 354 13.85 -12.26 27.62
N ASN A 355 13.66 -12.90 28.75
CA ASN A 355 12.75 -14.02 28.86
C ASN A 355 11.37 -13.65 28.31
N ASN A 356 11.05 -14.14 27.12
CA ASN A 356 9.71 -14.37 26.54
C ASN A 356 8.70 -13.22 26.37
N GLU A 357 9.06 -11.94 26.40
CA GLU A 357 8.07 -10.85 26.29
C GLU A 357 8.16 -9.97 25.04
N LEU A 358 9.04 -10.26 24.12
CA LEU A 358 8.95 -9.63 22.81
C LEU A 358 7.99 -10.45 21.94
N SER A 359 6.70 -10.06 21.99
CA SER A 359 5.70 -10.57 21.06
C SER A 359 6.22 -10.51 19.62
N GLU A 360 5.73 -11.41 18.77
CA GLU A 360 6.02 -11.62 17.34
C GLU A 360 5.76 -10.41 16.43
N ASN A 361 5.89 -9.18 16.96
CA ASN A 361 5.62 -7.93 16.27
C ASN A 361 6.87 -7.42 15.55
N ALA A 362 7.37 -8.19 14.59
CA ALA A 362 8.30 -7.64 13.62
C ALA A 362 7.51 -6.79 12.61
N TYR A 363 7.68 -5.47 12.65
CA TYR A 363 7.29 -4.62 11.54
C TYR A 363 8.20 -4.97 10.37
N GLY A 364 7.65 -5.62 9.36
CA GLY A 364 8.35 -5.87 8.11
C GLY A 364 8.15 -4.66 7.20
N SER A 365 9.23 -3.98 6.85
CA SER A 365 9.24 -3.16 5.63
C SER A 365 9.49 -4.09 4.45
N THR A 366 8.57 -4.20 3.54
CA THR A 366 8.79 -4.79 2.21
C THR A 366 9.15 -3.70 1.21
#